data_4d74dce28240c4b9bebeaaca18ddc8e8
#
_entry.id   4d74dce28240c4b9bebeaaca18ddc8e8
#
_cell.length_a   1.000
_cell.length_b   1.000
_cell.length_c   1.000
_cell.angle_alpha   90.00
_cell.angle_beta   90.00
_cell.angle_gamma   90.00
#
_symmetry.space_group_name_H-M   'P 1'
#
loop_
_entity.id
_entity.type
_entity.pdbx_description
1 polymer ?
#
loop_
_entity_poly.entity_id
_entity_poly.type
_entity_poly.pdbx_seq_one_letter_code
_entity_poly.pdbx_strand_id
1 'polypeptide(L)'
;MSFLFVLLTINEACFFSRKGTPWCFITFLKEQFATMNEMRIIYSILIMNDKYIYIYNNLINYTRNKDLYKFLNREDNFSDRLTLFLLHFSFFLKNFKSDNNKKILQEIYDFNFRQLELSIREIGYGDQTINKKMKVYVNVLHSMIDQIHFWENLNKTEKLKKLSLLLTDFNEIDHLLEHFEEFNEKLSKKTLNSYLKSVSNP
;
A
#
# COMPACT_ATOMS: atom_id res chain seq x y z
N MET A 1 21.36 1.35 20.58
CA MET A 1 20.88 2.75 20.51
C MET A 1 19.54 2.75 19.83
N SER A 2 18.53 3.33 20.46
CA SER A 2 17.13 3.22 20.05
C SER A 2 16.85 4.00 18.77
N PHE A 3 16.07 3.45 17.86
CA PHE A 3 15.59 4.06 16.61
C PHE A 3 14.95 5.45 16.82
N LEU A 4 14.42 5.69 18.02
CA LEU A 4 13.86 6.97 18.46
C LEU A 4 14.91 8.09 18.51
N PHE A 5 16.16 7.75 18.81
CA PHE A 5 17.25 8.73 18.90
C PHE A 5 17.66 9.23 17.51
N VAL A 6 17.60 8.37 16.50
CA VAL A 6 17.91 8.74 15.11
C VAL A 6 16.82 9.65 14.53
N LEU A 7 15.55 9.39 14.83
CA LEU A 7 14.43 10.23 14.39
C LEU A 7 14.40 11.61 15.05
N LEU A 8 14.79 11.70 16.34
CA LEU A 8 14.89 12.97 17.05
C LEU A 8 16.06 13.84 16.51
N THR A 9 17.21 13.23 16.20
CA THR A 9 18.35 13.95 15.60
C THR A 9 18.07 14.42 14.17
N ILE A 10 17.27 13.68 13.39
CA ILE A 10 16.83 14.09 12.05
C ILE A 10 15.92 15.32 12.12
N ASN A 11 15.01 15.37 13.09
CA ASN A 11 14.10 16.50 13.27
C ASN A 11 14.82 17.78 13.72
N GLU A 12 15.85 17.68 14.57
CA GLU A 12 16.67 18.83 14.98
C GLU A 12 17.57 19.33 13.85
N ALA A 13 18.11 18.45 13.02
CA ALA A 13 18.96 18.83 11.88
C ALA A 13 18.16 19.58 10.78
N CYS A 14 16.89 19.24 10.56
CA CYS A 14 16.00 19.99 9.66
C CYS A 14 15.64 21.39 10.20
N PHE A 15 15.60 21.58 11.51
CA PHE A 15 15.27 22.88 12.11
C PHE A 15 16.42 23.88 12.07
N PHE A 16 17.67 23.41 12.02
CA PHE A 16 18.87 24.29 12.07
C PHE A 16 19.36 24.76 10.69
N SER A 17 18.89 24.18 9.58
CA SER A 17 19.34 24.56 8.23
C SER A 17 18.42 25.62 7.60
N ARG A 18 18.65 26.89 7.92
CA ARG A 18 18.08 28.06 7.20
C ARG A 18 18.65 28.28 5.80
N LYS A 19 19.51 27.40 5.30
CA LYS A 19 20.09 27.46 3.94
C LYS A 19 19.87 26.12 3.26
N GLY A 20 18.83 26.05 2.44
CA GLY A 20 18.33 24.88 1.74
C GLY A 20 19.30 24.26 0.73
N THR A 21 20.40 23.68 1.16
CA THR A 21 21.29 22.88 0.32
C THR A 21 21.28 21.42 0.80
N PRO A 22 21.01 20.44 -0.07
CA PRO A 22 21.02 19.00 0.26
C PRO A 22 22.35 18.49 0.81
N TRP A 23 23.43 19.21 0.58
CA TRP A 23 24.79 18.82 0.98
C TRP A 23 25.06 18.85 2.49
N CYS A 24 24.36 19.71 3.23
CA CYS A 24 24.55 19.81 4.69
C CYS A 24 24.00 18.60 5.44
N PHE A 25 22.93 17.97 4.91
CA PHE A 25 22.34 16.76 5.49
C PHE A 25 23.21 15.52 5.28
N ILE A 26 23.84 15.41 4.10
CA ILE A 26 24.75 14.29 3.77
C ILE A 26 26.05 14.36 4.59
N THR A 27 26.59 15.56 4.83
CA THR A 27 27.77 15.74 5.68
C THR A 27 27.47 15.47 7.14
N PHE A 28 26.32 15.90 7.65
CA PHE A 28 25.90 15.61 9.02
C PHE A 28 25.71 14.10 9.26
N LEU A 29 25.10 13.38 8.32
CA LEU A 29 24.96 11.92 8.41
C LEU A 29 26.31 11.19 8.37
N LYS A 30 27.30 11.70 7.61
CA LYS A 30 28.65 11.12 7.56
C LYS A 30 29.41 11.24 8.88
N GLU A 31 29.20 12.30 9.64
CA GLU A 31 29.83 12.52 10.93
C GLU A 31 29.21 11.69 12.06
N GLN A 32 27.92 11.37 11.96
CA GLN A 32 27.20 10.60 12.98
C GLN A 32 27.32 9.06 12.81
N PHE A 33 27.59 8.56 11.60
CA PHE A 33 27.65 7.13 11.32
C PHE A 33 29.06 6.69 10.95
N ALA A 34 29.71 6.00 11.90
CA ALA A 34 31.12 5.62 11.82
C ALA A 34 31.47 4.53 10.78
N THR A 35 30.45 3.90 10.12
CA THR A 35 30.71 2.84 9.16
C THR A 35 29.97 3.03 7.84
N MET A 36 30.66 2.79 6.72
CA MET A 36 30.09 2.81 5.35
C MET A 36 28.92 1.84 5.19
N ASN A 37 28.86 0.76 5.97
CA ASN A 37 27.79 -0.24 5.90
C ASN A 37 26.48 0.29 6.50
N GLU A 38 26.53 1.01 7.62
CA GLU A 38 25.33 1.60 8.24
C GLU A 38 24.72 2.67 7.33
N MET A 39 25.56 3.48 6.71
CA MET A 39 25.11 4.47 5.71
C MET A 39 24.44 3.82 4.51
N ARG A 40 24.99 2.71 3.99
CA ARG A 40 24.36 1.98 2.87
C ARG A 40 23.01 1.42 3.25
N ILE A 41 22.85 0.92 4.48
CA ILE A 41 21.58 0.40 4.98
C ILE A 41 20.56 1.53 5.10
N ILE A 42 20.93 2.67 5.69
CA ILE A 42 20.05 3.84 5.82
C ILE A 42 19.67 4.39 4.45
N TYR A 43 20.63 4.53 3.53
CA TYR A 43 20.39 4.95 2.16
C TYR A 43 19.47 3.98 1.40
N SER A 44 19.68 2.68 1.56
CA SER A 44 18.81 1.67 0.93
C SER A 44 17.38 1.71 1.48
N ILE A 45 17.23 1.94 2.79
CA ILE A 45 15.91 2.08 3.43
C ILE A 45 15.20 3.37 2.96
N LEU A 46 15.90 4.48 2.85
CA LEU A 46 15.33 5.76 2.38
C LEU A 46 14.93 5.69 0.91
N ILE A 47 15.78 5.14 0.04
CA ILE A 47 15.50 4.99 -1.40
C ILE A 47 14.38 3.94 -1.63
N MET A 48 14.34 2.87 -0.84
CA MET A 48 13.26 1.88 -0.91
C MET A 48 11.91 2.47 -0.51
N ASN A 49 11.87 3.36 0.49
CA ASN A 49 10.64 4.03 0.88
C ASN A 49 10.06 4.88 -0.26
N ASP A 50 10.88 5.63 -0.98
CA ASP A 50 10.41 6.49 -2.07
C ASP A 50 9.83 5.66 -3.23
N LYS A 51 10.45 4.54 -3.57
CA LYS A 51 10.02 3.71 -4.69
C LYS A 51 8.62 3.11 -4.51
N TYR A 52 8.29 2.65 -3.30
CA TYR A 52 7.01 1.97 -3.04
C TYR A 52 5.89 2.91 -2.59
N ILE A 53 6.22 4.13 -2.17
CA ILE A 53 5.23 5.15 -1.83
C ILE A 53 4.34 5.49 -3.04
N TYR A 54 4.90 5.50 -4.25
CA TYR A 54 4.13 5.75 -5.46
C TYR A 54 3.08 4.66 -5.72
N ILE A 55 3.42 3.38 -5.44
CA ILE A 55 2.46 2.27 -5.57
C ILE A 55 1.34 2.43 -4.55
N TYR A 56 1.70 2.69 -3.29
CA TYR A 56 0.75 2.90 -2.22
C TYR A 56 -0.20 4.06 -2.53
N ASN A 57 0.33 5.21 -2.94
CA ASN A 57 -0.46 6.37 -3.32
C ASN A 57 -1.35 6.09 -4.53
N ASN A 58 -0.87 5.34 -5.51
CA ASN A 58 -1.67 4.96 -6.67
C ASN A 58 -2.84 4.06 -6.28
N LEU A 59 -2.62 3.05 -5.42
CA LEU A 59 -3.70 2.20 -4.88
C LEU A 59 -4.70 3.03 -4.07
N ILE A 60 -4.24 3.96 -3.22
CA ILE A 60 -5.12 4.87 -2.48
C ILE A 60 -5.94 5.75 -3.43
N ASN A 61 -5.35 6.26 -4.51
CA ASN A 61 -6.07 7.08 -5.47
C ASN A 61 -7.22 6.30 -6.14
N TYR A 62 -7.02 5.02 -6.44
CA TYR A 62 -8.13 4.16 -6.89
C TYR A 62 -9.24 4.06 -5.85
N THR A 63 -8.92 3.92 -4.56
CA THR A 63 -9.93 3.85 -3.49
C THR A 63 -10.59 5.19 -3.19
N ARG A 64 -9.99 6.32 -3.55
CA ARG A 64 -10.56 7.66 -3.35
C ARG A 64 -11.53 8.09 -4.44
N ASN A 65 -11.77 7.27 -5.45
CA ASN A 65 -12.77 7.55 -6.46
C ASN A 65 -14.16 7.58 -5.80
N LYS A 66 -14.80 8.76 -5.82
CA LYS A 66 -16.13 8.99 -5.21
C LYS A 66 -17.22 8.11 -5.82
N ASP A 67 -17.05 7.71 -7.08
CA ASP A 67 -18.02 6.86 -7.77
C ASP A 67 -18.16 5.49 -7.10
N LEU A 68 -17.13 4.99 -6.44
CA LEU A 68 -17.16 3.71 -5.71
C LEU A 68 -18.10 3.74 -4.49
N TYR A 69 -18.38 4.92 -3.95
CA TYR A 69 -19.17 5.11 -2.72
C TYR A 69 -20.60 5.61 -2.98
N LYS A 70 -20.96 5.87 -4.22
CA LYS A 70 -22.31 6.39 -4.59
C LYS A 70 -23.47 5.51 -4.11
N PHE A 71 -23.23 4.22 -4.00
CA PHE A 71 -24.24 3.21 -3.68
C PHE A 71 -24.13 2.69 -2.24
N LEU A 72 -23.39 3.38 -1.39
CA LEU A 72 -23.50 3.19 0.06
C LEU A 72 -24.72 3.92 0.58
N ASN A 73 -25.54 3.25 1.42
CA ASN A 73 -26.69 3.87 2.09
C ASN A 73 -26.29 4.80 3.25
N ARG A 74 -25.01 5.03 3.44
CA ARG A 74 -24.42 5.86 4.51
C ARG A 74 -23.13 6.53 4.01
N GLU A 75 -22.65 7.50 4.76
CA GLU A 75 -21.31 8.05 4.51
C GLU A 75 -20.24 6.96 4.63
N ASP A 76 -19.25 7.02 3.74
CA ASP A 76 -18.13 6.09 3.76
C ASP A 76 -17.27 6.28 5.02
N ASN A 77 -16.81 5.19 5.57
CA ASN A 77 -15.94 5.18 6.73
C ASN A 77 -14.57 4.54 6.42
N PHE A 78 -13.69 4.56 7.40
CA PHE A 78 -12.36 3.96 7.28
C PHE A 78 -12.41 2.48 6.88
N SER A 79 -13.38 1.71 7.40
CA SER A 79 -13.50 0.28 7.09
C SER A 79 -13.83 0.05 5.61
N ASP A 80 -14.73 0.85 5.03
CA ASP A 80 -15.11 0.75 3.62
C ASP A 80 -13.92 1.04 2.70
N ARG A 81 -13.21 2.13 3.00
CA ARG A 81 -12.00 2.52 2.27
C ARG A 81 -10.91 1.46 2.37
N LEU A 82 -10.73 0.88 3.57
CA LEU A 82 -9.77 -0.19 3.77
C LEU A 82 -10.14 -1.45 3.00
N THR A 83 -11.43 -1.84 3.00
CA THR A 83 -11.91 -3.01 2.24
C THR A 83 -11.64 -2.84 0.75
N LEU A 84 -11.96 -1.68 0.17
CA LEU A 84 -11.65 -1.38 -1.23
C LEU A 84 -10.14 -1.32 -1.50
N PHE A 85 -9.35 -0.76 -0.57
CA PHE A 85 -7.89 -0.76 -0.70
C PHE A 85 -7.32 -2.18 -0.73
N LEU A 86 -7.73 -3.04 0.21
CA LEU A 86 -7.29 -4.43 0.26
C LEU A 86 -7.70 -5.21 -0.99
N LEU A 87 -8.88 -4.93 -1.54
CA LEU A 87 -9.34 -5.57 -2.76
C LEU A 87 -8.52 -5.12 -3.99
N HIS A 88 -8.24 -3.82 -4.16
CA HIS A 88 -7.31 -3.35 -5.21
C HIS A 88 -5.92 -3.97 -5.04
N PHE A 89 -5.43 -4.03 -3.80
CA PHE A 89 -4.13 -4.61 -3.51
C PHE A 89 -4.09 -6.12 -3.78
N SER A 90 -5.18 -6.84 -3.52
CA SER A 90 -5.29 -8.27 -3.85
C SER A 90 -5.22 -8.53 -5.37
N PHE A 91 -5.92 -7.72 -6.18
CA PHE A 91 -5.79 -7.78 -7.65
C PHE A 91 -4.37 -7.46 -8.12
N PHE A 92 -3.73 -6.47 -7.52
CA PHE A 92 -2.34 -6.12 -7.82
C PHE A 92 -1.40 -7.30 -7.54
N LEU A 93 -1.46 -7.88 -6.34
CA LEU A 93 -0.61 -9.01 -5.97
C LEU A 93 -0.84 -10.23 -6.88
N LYS A 94 -2.11 -10.54 -7.18
CA LYS A 94 -2.48 -11.65 -8.05
C LYS A 94 -1.91 -11.49 -9.46
N ASN A 95 -2.08 -10.32 -10.08
CA ASN A 95 -1.66 -10.07 -11.46
C ASN A 95 -0.13 -10.15 -11.65
N PHE A 96 0.63 -9.69 -10.65
CA PHE A 96 2.08 -9.66 -10.75
C PHE A 96 2.78 -10.85 -10.09
N LYS A 97 2.01 -11.83 -9.58
CA LYS A 97 2.55 -13.04 -8.95
C LYS A 97 3.34 -13.85 -9.96
N SER A 98 4.66 -13.92 -9.76
CA SER A 98 5.59 -14.81 -10.51
C SER A 98 6.82 -15.05 -9.65
N ASP A 99 7.57 -16.11 -9.95
CA ASP A 99 8.80 -16.43 -9.21
C ASP A 99 9.83 -15.30 -9.29
N ASN A 100 9.94 -14.66 -10.46
CA ASN A 100 10.86 -13.54 -10.68
C ASN A 100 10.48 -12.29 -9.86
N ASN A 101 9.20 -12.11 -9.55
CA ASN A 101 8.70 -10.93 -8.85
C ASN A 101 8.56 -11.14 -7.34
N LYS A 102 8.72 -12.37 -6.85
CA LYS A 102 8.43 -12.77 -5.46
C LYS A 102 9.05 -11.83 -4.44
N LYS A 103 10.34 -11.51 -4.59
CA LYS A 103 11.06 -10.62 -3.66
C LYS A 103 10.48 -9.20 -3.68
N ILE A 104 10.26 -8.64 -4.87
CA ILE A 104 9.73 -7.28 -5.02
C ILE A 104 8.29 -7.18 -4.50
N LEU A 105 7.46 -8.18 -4.78
CA LEU A 105 6.10 -8.24 -4.26
C LEU A 105 6.05 -8.35 -2.75
N GLN A 106 6.99 -9.10 -2.13
CA GLN A 106 7.10 -9.15 -0.67
C GLN A 106 7.47 -7.77 -0.10
N GLU A 107 8.44 -7.07 -0.68
CA GLU A 107 8.83 -5.73 -0.25
C GLU A 107 7.67 -4.73 -0.37
N ILE A 108 6.88 -4.80 -1.47
CA ILE A 108 5.67 -3.99 -1.66
C ILE A 108 4.61 -4.34 -0.61
N TYR A 109 4.41 -5.63 -0.34
CA TYR A 109 3.47 -6.11 0.67
C TYR A 109 3.84 -5.56 2.06
N ASP A 110 5.08 -5.73 2.48
CA ASP A 110 5.57 -5.27 3.78
C ASP A 110 5.45 -3.75 3.92
N PHE A 111 5.77 -3.01 2.85
CA PHE A 111 5.62 -1.57 2.81
C PHE A 111 4.16 -1.13 2.99
N ASN A 112 3.22 -1.72 2.24
CA ASN A 112 1.80 -1.35 2.30
C ASN A 112 1.21 -1.64 3.69
N PHE A 113 1.53 -2.79 4.29
CA PHE A 113 1.06 -3.12 5.64
C PHE A 113 1.69 -2.22 6.71
N ARG A 114 2.93 -1.80 6.54
CA ARG A 114 3.55 -0.80 7.42
C ARG A 114 2.85 0.56 7.33
N GLN A 115 2.50 1.03 6.12
CA GLN A 115 1.73 2.27 5.97
C GLN A 115 0.34 2.16 6.60
N LEU A 116 -0.32 1.02 6.45
CA LEU A 116 -1.60 0.75 7.09
C LEU A 116 -1.48 0.77 8.62
N GLU A 117 -0.47 0.13 9.19
CA GLU A 117 -0.20 0.17 10.63
C GLU A 117 -0.01 1.61 11.13
N LEU A 118 0.78 2.42 10.43
CA LEU A 118 0.99 3.83 10.77
C LEU A 118 -0.33 4.61 10.75
N SER A 119 -1.16 4.42 9.72
CA SER A 119 -2.47 5.08 9.62
C SER A 119 -3.40 4.70 10.77
N ILE A 120 -3.37 3.44 11.23
CA ILE A 120 -4.17 2.99 12.37
C ILE A 120 -3.66 3.62 13.68
N ARG A 121 -2.35 3.80 13.83
CA ARG A 121 -1.74 4.51 14.95
C ARG A 121 -2.16 5.97 14.99
N GLU A 122 -2.18 6.64 13.86
CA GLU A 122 -2.65 8.04 13.73
C GLU A 122 -4.12 8.22 14.14
N ILE A 123 -4.96 7.21 13.92
CA ILE A 123 -6.36 7.20 14.40
C ILE A 123 -6.44 7.10 15.94
N GLY A 124 -5.35 6.72 16.63
CA GLY A 124 -5.26 6.69 18.08
C GLY A 124 -5.46 5.31 18.72
N TYR A 125 -5.37 4.21 17.96
CA TYR A 125 -5.43 2.86 18.54
C TYR A 125 -4.15 2.52 19.30
N GLY A 126 -4.27 1.87 20.47
CA GLY A 126 -3.14 1.35 21.25
C GLY A 126 -2.52 0.08 20.62
N ASP A 127 -1.24 -0.21 20.92
CA ASP A 127 -0.44 -1.27 20.30
C ASP A 127 -1.09 -2.67 20.31
N GLN A 128 -1.73 -3.06 21.40
CA GLN A 128 -2.40 -4.35 21.48
C GLN A 128 -3.57 -4.46 20.50
N THR A 129 -4.34 -3.37 20.34
CA THR A 129 -5.45 -3.30 19.39
C THR A 129 -4.94 -3.30 17.95
N ILE A 130 -3.86 -2.58 17.68
CA ILE A 130 -3.21 -2.53 16.36
C ILE A 130 -2.78 -3.92 15.95
N ASN A 131 -2.06 -4.65 16.80
CA ASN A 131 -1.61 -6.01 16.50
C ASN A 131 -2.76 -6.98 16.18
N LYS A 132 -3.90 -6.87 16.90
CA LYS A 132 -5.10 -7.66 16.60
C LYS A 132 -5.71 -7.28 15.26
N LYS A 133 -5.87 -5.98 14.98
CA LYS A 133 -6.41 -5.46 13.71
C LYS A 133 -5.53 -5.86 12.53
N MET A 134 -4.22 -5.73 12.63
CA MET A 134 -3.28 -6.10 11.58
C MET A 134 -3.39 -7.58 11.21
N LYS A 135 -3.51 -8.48 12.19
CA LYS A 135 -3.77 -9.91 11.92
C LYS A 135 -5.07 -10.14 11.16
N VAL A 136 -6.14 -9.43 11.53
CA VAL A 136 -7.42 -9.51 10.82
C VAL A 136 -7.26 -9.03 9.37
N TYR A 137 -6.61 -7.89 9.14
CA TYR A 137 -6.45 -7.33 7.80
C TYR A 137 -5.57 -8.19 6.88
N VAL A 138 -4.53 -8.82 7.43
CA VAL A 138 -3.73 -9.81 6.70
C VAL A 138 -4.60 -10.99 6.28
N ASN A 139 -5.43 -11.53 7.19
CA ASN A 139 -6.32 -12.65 6.88
C ASN A 139 -7.39 -12.26 5.84
N VAL A 140 -7.94 -11.04 5.94
CA VAL A 140 -8.89 -10.51 4.95
C VAL A 140 -8.24 -10.42 3.58
N LEU A 141 -7.02 -9.86 3.47
CA LEU A 141 -6.30 -9.78 2.19
C LEU A 141 -6.08 -11.18 1.59
N HIS A 142 -5.64 -12.16 2.39
CA HIS A 142 -5.42 -13.52 1.90
C HIS A 142 -6.74 -14.15 1.43
N SER A 143 -7.84 -13.98 2.18
CA SER A 143 -9.17 -14.43 1.75
C SER A 143 -9.61 -13.78 0.43
N MET A 144 -9.34 -12.47 0.25
CA MET A 144 -9.63 -11.77 -1.00
C MET A 144 -8.81 -12.36 -2.16
N ILE A 145 -7.51 -12.59 -1.98
CA ILE A 145 -6.64 -13.21 -2.99
C ILE A 145 -7.17 -14.58 -3.39
N ASP A 146 -7.58 -15.41 -2.44
CA ASP A 146 -8.13 -16.75 -2.71
C ASP A 146 -9.46 -16.66 -3.49
N GLN A 147 -10.32 -15.70 -3.15
CA GLN A 147 -11.59 -15.51 -3.85
C GLN A 147 -11.40 -15.07 -5.32
N ILE A 148 -10.38 -14.25 -5.59
CA ILE A 148 -10.12 -13.73 -6.94
C ILE A 148 -9.08 -14.57 -7.71
N HIS A 149 -8.59 -15.68 -7.15
CA HIS A 149 -7.49 -16.46 -7.75
C HIS A 149 -7.78 -16.88 -9.19
N PHE A 150 -8.98 -17.37 -9.47
CA PHE A 150 -9.43 -17.80 -10.78
C PHE A 150 -10.35 -16.78 -11.48
N TRP A 151 -10.18 -15.49 -11.19
CA TRP A 151 -11.05 -14.41 -11.65
C TRP A 151 -11.34 -14.42 -13.14
N GLU A 152 -10.32 -14.68 -13.97
CA GLU A 152 -10.44 -14.70 -15.43
C GLU A 152 -11.33 -15.85 -15.95
N ASN A 153 -11.43 -16.93 -15.18
CA ASN A 153 -12.19 -18.13 -15.57
C ASN A 153 -13.66 -18.08 -15.09
N LEU A 154 -14.01 -17.07 -14.29
CA LEU A 154 -15.35 -16.93 -13.73
C LEU A 154 -16.28 -16.21 -14.70
N ASN A 155 -17.54 -16.66 -14.75
CA ASN A 155 -18.59 -15.93 -15.45
C ASN A 155 -19.04 -14.70 -14.63
N LYS A 156 -19.84 -13.80 -15.26
CA LYS A 156 -20.30 -12.55 -14.63
C LYS A 156 -21.05 -12.80 -13.32
N THR A 157 -21.93 -13.80 -13.27
CA THR A 157 -22.72 -14.11 -12.08
C THR A 157 -21.88 -14.62 -10.91
N GLU A 158 -20.86 -15.41 -11.19
CA GLU A 158 -19.89 -15.89 -10.19
C GLU A 158 -19.04 -14.77 -9.64
N LYS A 159 -18.57 -13.86 -10.50
CA LYS A 159 -17.83 -12.66 -10.10
C LYS A 159 -18.66 -11.77 -9.18
N LEU A 160 -19.91 -11.49 -9.55
CA LEU A 160 -20.86 -10.75 -8.72
C LEU A 160 -21.07 -11.40 -7.36
N LYS A 161 -21.29 -12.72 -7.33
CA LYS A 161 -21.43 -13.46 -6.07
C LYS A 161 -20.18 -13.34 -5.19
N LYS A 162 -18.98 -13.42 -5.75
CA LYS A 162 -17.73 -13.26 -5.00
C LYS A 162 -17.56 -11.85 -4.47
N LEU A 163 -17.84 -10.83 -5.29
CA LEU A 163 -17.78 -9.44 -4.84
C LEU A 163 -18.81 -9.15 -3.75
N SER A 164 -20.03 -9.66 -3.85
CA SER A 164 -21.07 -9.47 -2.82
C SER A 164 -20.69 -10.08 -1.46
N LEU A 165 -19.90 -11.16 -1.46
CA LEU A 165 -19.34 -11.75 -0.24
C LEU A 165 -18.22 -10.90 0.37
N LEU A 166 -17.46 -10.19 -0.46
CA LEU A 166 -16.33 -9.36 -0.02
C LEU A 166 -16.77 -7.92 0.34
N LEU A 167 -17.84 -7.44 -0.28
CA LEU A 167 -18.33 -6.06 -0.21
C LEU A 167 -19.78 -6.04 0.32
N THR A 168 -20.00 -6.60 1.51
CA THR A 168 -21.33 -6.81 2.11
C THR A 168 -22.11 -5.51 2.33
N ASP A 169 -21.43 -4.39 2.52
CA ASP A 169 -22.03 -3.08 2.82
C ASP A 169 -22.37 -2.26 1.56
N PHE A 170 -22.06 -2.79 0.36
CA PHE A 170 -22.30 -2.12 -0.92
C PHE A 170 -23.52 -2.70 -1.63
N ASN A 171 -24.44 -1.83 -2.08
CA ASN A 171 -25.71 -2.28 -2.65
C ASN A 171 -25.64 -2.60 -4.15
N GLU A 172 -24.90 -1.82 -4.93
CA GLU A 172 -24.78 -1.99 -6.38
C GLU A 172 -23.43 -2.60 -6.77
N ILE A 173 -23.35 -3.91 -6.67
CA ILE A 173 -22.13 -4.66 -6.94
C ILE A 173 -21.78 -4.69 -8.45
N ASP A 174 -22.75 -4.53 -9.35
CA ASP A 174 -22.50 -4.50 -10.79
C ASP A 174 -21.55 -3.36 -11.20
N HIS A 175 -21.75 -2.16 -10.65
CA HIS A 175 -20.87 -1.02 -10.89
C HIS A 175 -19.45 -1.26 -10.36
N LEU A 176 -19.35 -1.88 -9.18
CA LEU A 176 -18.04 -2.25 -8.62
C LEU A 176 -17.37 -3.34 -9.44
N LEU A 177 -18.13 -4.28 -9.99
CA LEU A 177 -17.60 -5.31 -10.89
C LEU A 177 -16.95 -4.68 -12.12
N GLU A 178 -17.62 -3.74 -12.78
CA GLU A 178 -17.08 -3.03 -13.95
C GLU A 178 -15.77 -2.33 -13.60
N HIS A 179 -15.72 -1.62 -12.47
CA HIS A 179 -14.52 -0.97 -11.98
C HIS A 179 -13.35 -1.95 -11.77
N PHE A 180 -13.60 -3.10 -11.10
CA PHE A 180 -12.54 -4.07 -10.83
C PHE A 180 -12.14 -4.86 -12.09
N GLU A 181 -13.02 -5.04 -13.05
CA GLU A 181 -12.65 -5.61 -14.36
C GLU A 181 -11.74 -4.68 -15.15
N GLU A 182 -12.08 -3.40 -15.24
CA GLU A 182 -11.20 -2.41 -15.86
C GLU A 182 -9.83 -2.32 -15.15
N PHE A 183 -9.83 -2.35 -13.82
CA PHE A 183 -8.60 -2.33 -13.04
C PHE A 183 -7.75 -3.58 -13.31
N ASN A 184 -8.35 -4.76 -13.29
CA ASN A 184 -7.67 -6.01 -13.60
C ASN A 184 -7.09 -6.02 -15.03
N GLU A 185 -7.85 -5.54 -16.01
CA GLU A 185 -7.40 -5.41 -17.40
C GLU A 185 -6.21 -4.43 -17.54
N LYS A 186 -6.26 -3.29 -16.85
CA LYS A 186 -5.14 -2.33 -16.82
C LYS A 186 -3.87 -2.93 -16.23
N LEU A 187 -3.99 -3.80 -15.23
CA LEU A 187 -2.85 -4.50 -14.63
C LEU A 187 -2.31 -5.60 -15.55
N SER A 188 -3.17 -6.41 -16.16
CA SER A 188 -2.78 -7.55 -17.02
C SER A 188 -1.99 -7.13 -18.27
N LYS A 189 -2.24 -5.89 -18.75
CA LYS A 189 -1.52 -5.31 -19.91
C LYS A 189 -0.09 -4.84 -19.57
N LYS A 190 0.30 -4.86 -18.29
CA LYS A 190 1.61 -4.32 -17.85
C LYS A 190 2.45 -5.40 -17.19
N THR A 191 3.76 -5.30 -17.36
CA THR A 191 4.71 -6.03 -16.50
C THR A 191 4.89 -5.26 -15.18
N LEU A 192 5.31 -5.94 -14.11
CA LEU A 192 5.58 -5.26 -12.83
C LEU A 192 6.56 -4.08 -13.00
N ASN A 193 7.63 -4.27 -13.76
CA ASN A 193 8.62 -3.22 -14.01
C ASN A 193 8.05 -2.04 -14.79
N SER A 194 7.19 -2.28 -15.80
CA SER A 194 6.54 -1.20 -16.55
C SER A 194 5.51 -0.45 -15.69
N TYR A 195 4.80 -1.18 -14.82
CA TYR A 195 3.88 -0.58 -13.86
C TYR A 195 4.63 0.32 -12.87
N LEU A 196 5.72 -0.17 -12.26
CA LEU A 196 6.57 0.61 -11.36
C LEU A 196 7.06 1.91 -12.00
N LYS A 197 7.56 1.84 -13.24
CA LYS A 197 7.99 3.03 -13.99
C LYS A 197 6.85 4.00 -14.28
N SER A 198 5.65 3.50 -14.64
CA SER A 198 4.49 4.35 -14.95
C SER A 198 3.92 5.08 -13.73
N VAL A 199 4.18 4.56 -12.53
CA VAL A 199 3.68 5.16 -11.28
C VAL A 199 4.71 6.12 -10.67
N SER A 200 6.03 5.87 -10.87
CA SER A 200 7.09 6.74 -10.38
C SER A 200 7.33 7.98 -11.24
N ASN A 201 6.86 7.99 -12.50
CA ASN A 201 6.92 9.14 -13.42
C ASN A 201 5.51 9.39 -13.98
N PRO A 202 4.62 10.04 -13.23
CA PRO A 202 3.25 10.36 -13.66
C PRO A 202 3.21 11.42 -14.76
#